data_526562b65952fea124aecc0d239bf598
#
_entry.id   526562b65952fea124aecc0d239bf598
#
_cell.length_a   1.000
_cell.length_b   1.000
_cell.length_c   1.000
_cell.angle_alpha   90.00
_cell.angle_beta   90.00
_cell.angle_gamma   90.00
#
_symmetry.space_group_name_H-M   'P 1'
#
loop_
_entity.id
_entity.type
_entity.pdbx_description
1 polymer ?
#
loop_
_entity_poly.entity_id
_entity_poly.type
_entity_poly.pdbx_seq_one_letter_code
_entity_poly.pdbx_strand_id
1 'polypeptide(L)'
;SKAVGKQLTCVFVDQGLMRKDEGDFVEQTFTKLFDMNFVRINCQEEFLAKLKGVEEPEEKRHIIGTEFYKVFWNKIRENYGEGYFAQGTIYPDRIESGKGDAAKIKTHHNQVGIPEDIDFAGVIEPLKDLFKDEVRVVGEKLGLPHDLVWRQPFPGPGLGVRVIGEVTAEKVRILQEADAILRDEMDKCGYADKMSQFFAVLPGVKTVGVMGDARTYDELIALRAVT
;
A
#
# COMPACT_ATOMS: atom_id res chain seq x y z
N SER A 1 13.23 5.34 14.34
CA SER A 1 14.20 6.43 14.08
C SER A 1 14.62 7.15 15.36
N LYS A 2 13.71 7.58 16.25
CA LYS A 2 14.06 8.34 17.47
C LYS A 2 15.09 7.65 18.38
N ALA A 3 15.09 6.33 18.45
CA ALA A 3 16.00 5.56 19.28
C ALA A 3 17.36 5.28 18.62
N VAL A 4 17.39 5.09 17.30
CA VAL A 4 18.55 4.57 16.58
C VAL A 4 19.03 5.47 15.43
N GLY A 5 18.28 6.53 15.10
CA GLY A 5 18.66 7.50 14.08
C GLY A 5 19.00 6.85 12.73
N LYS A 6 20.12 7.23 12.17
CA LYS A 6 20.61 6.72 10.87
C LYS A 6 21.06 5.25 10.85
N GLN A 7 21.02 4.57 11.99
CA GLN A 7 21.15 3.10 11.96
C GLN A 7 19.89 2.43 11.39
N LEU A 8 18.74 3.13 11.33
CA LEU A 8 17.53 2.67 10.68
C LEU A 8 17.55 3.00 9.19
N THR A 9 17.39 1.98 8.36
CA THR A 9 17.11 2.13 6.93
C THR A 9 15.68 1.70 6.63
N CYS A 10 14.88 2.62 6.10
CA CYS A 10 13.54 2.35 5.62
C CYS A 10 13.56 2.18 4.11
N VAL A 11 13.08 1.03 3.64
CA VAL A 11 12.97 0.73 2.21
C VAL A 11 11.50 0.84 1.79
N PHE A 12 11.23 1.75 0.85
CA PHE A 12 9.91 1.94 0.26
C PHE A 12 9.92 1.44 -1.18
N VAL A 13 9.08 0.46 -1.46
CA VAL A 13 8.91 -0.10 -2.81
C VAL A 13 7.75 0.60 -3.49
N ASP A 14 8.07 1.45 -4.46
CA ASP A 14 7.07 2.15 -5.28
C ASP A 14 6.74 1.32 -6.52
N GLN A 15 5.66 0.60 -6.40
CA GLN A 15 5.15 -0.31 -7.43
C GLN A 15 4.28 0.38 -8.49
N GLY A 16 4.09 1.72 -8.41
CA GLY A 16 3.27 2.49 -9.34
C GLY A 16 1.75 2.33 -9.16
N LEU A 17 1.32 1.50 -8.21
CA LEU A 17 -0.09 1.24 -7.91
C LEU A 17 -0.57 2.00 -6.68
N MET A 18 0.21 2.97 -6.22
CA MET A 18 -0.12 3.85 -5.11
C MET A 18 -1.10 4.95 -5.54
N ARG A 19 -1.67 5.67 -4.58
CA ARG A 19 -2.47 6.86 -4.86
C ARG A 19 -1.62 7.91 -5.59
N LYS A 20 -2.28 8.89 -6.19
CA LYS A 20 -1.62 10.03 -6.83
C LYS A 20 -0.62 10.68 -5.85
N ASP A 21 0.60 10.89 -6.31
CA ASP A 21 1.70 11.55 -5.58
C ASP A 21 2.06 10.91 -4.22
N GLU A 22 1.51 9.72 -3.88
CA GLU A 22 1.72 9.09 -2.57
C GLU A 22 3.18 8.72 -2.33
N GLY A 23 3.91 8.28 -3.34
CA GLY A 23 5.34 7.97 -3.23
C GLY A 23 6.16 9.17 -2.81
N ASP A 24 5.91 10.31 -3.44
CA ASP A 24 6.59 11.59 -3.14
C ASP A 24 6.19 12.10 -1.76
N PHE A 25 4.92 12.00 -1.42
CA PHE A 25 4.41 12.37 -0.10
C PHE A 25 5.06 11.55 1.02
N VAL A 26 5.17 10.24 0.85
CA VAL A 26 5.82 9.34 1.83
C VAL A 26 7.28 9.70 1.99
N GLU A 27 8.04 9.82 0.90
CA GLU A 27 9.45 10.16 0.93
C GLU A 27 9.69 11.51 1.62
N GLN A 28 8.99 12.56 1.21
CA GLN A 28 9.13 13.90 1.80
C GLN A 28 8.72 13.93 3.27
N THR A 29 7.65 13.25 3.65
CA THR A 29 7.16 13.23 5.02
C THR A 29 8.15 12.53 5.94
N PHE A 30 8.60 11.33 5.56
CA PHE A 30 9.47 10.54 6.42
C PHE A 30 10.88 11.10 6.50
N THR A 31 11.44 11.62 5.43
CA THR A 31 12.77 12.26 5.44
C THR A 31 12.78 13.58 6.19
N LYS A 32 11.66 14.30 6.22
CA LYS A 32 11.52 15.55 6.99
C LYS A 32 11.30 15.33 8.48
N LEU A 33 10.53 14.31 8.85
CA LEU A 33 10.13 14.07 10.26
C LEU A 33 11.15 13.25 11.03
N PHE A 34 11.97 12.45 10.36
CA PHE A 34 12.83 11.46 11.00
C PHE A 34 14.25 11.51 10.48
N ASP A 35 15.21 11.45 11.40
CA ASP A 35 16.62 11.23 11.08
C ASP A 35 16.88 9.74 10.87
N MET A 36 16.71 9.27 9.63
CA MET A 36 16.90 7.88 9.22
C MET A 36 17.36 7.81 7.76
N ASN A 37 17.86 6.66 7.34
CA ASN A 37 18.08 6.40 5.93
C ASN A 37 16.77 6.01 5.26
N PHE A 38 16.42 6.66 4.16
CA PHE A 38 15.24 6.35 3.37
C PHE A 38 15.66 5.96 1.95
N VAL A 39 15.20 4.81 1.50
CA VAL A 39 15.48 4.27 0.16
C VAL A 39 14.17 4.03 -0.55
N ARG A 40 13.92 4.74 -1.65
CA ARG A 40 12.79 4.48 -2.56
C ARG A 40 13.27 3.66 -3.74
N ILE A 41 12.57 2.56 -3.99
CA ILE A 41 12.79 1.69 -5.14
C ILE A 41 11.62 1.92 -6.10
N ASN A 42 11.87 2.58 -7.23
CA ASN A 42 10.86 2.74 -8.27
C ASN A 42 10.89 1.51 -9.20
N CYS A 43 9.81 0.74 -9.22
CA CYS A 43 9.66 -0.49 -10.00
C CYS A 43 8.30 -0.57 -10.72
N GLN A 44 7.70 0.57 -11.06
CA GLN A 44 6.39 0.66 -11.72
C GLN A 44 6.32 -0.14 -13.02
N GLU A 45 7.33 -0.02 -13.88
CA GLU A 45 7.36 -0.72 -15.17
C GLU A 45 7.40 -2.24 -14.98
N GLU A 46 8.17 -2.72 -14.01
CA GLU A 46 8.28 -4.14 -13.69
C GLU A 46 6.94 -4.71 -13.22
N PHE A 47 6.25 -4.03 -12.32
CA PHE A 47 4.94 -4.46 -11.83
C PHE A 47 3.87 -4.44 -12.92
N LEU A 48 3.83 -3.39 -13.73
CA LEU A 48 2.89 -3.31 -14.85
C LEU A 48 3.14 -4.41 -15.90
N ALA A 49 4.42 -4.72 -16.18
CA ALA A 49 4.76 -5.81 -17.09
C ALA A 49 4.28 -7.18 -16.58
N LYS A 50 4.38 -7.43 -15.25
CA LYS A 50 3.91 -8.66 -14.63
C LYS A 50 2.39 -8.78 -14.56
N LEU A 51 1.68 -7.66 -14.53
CA LEU A 51 0.22 -7.60 -14.49
C LEU A 51 -0.42 -7.59 -15.88
N LYS A 52 0.39 -7.60 -16.94
CA LYS A 52 -0.12 -7.60 -18.31
C LYS A 52 -0.97 -8.83 -18.58
N GLY A 53 -2.20 -8.63 -19.04
CA GLY A 53 -3.17 -9.70 -19.32
C GLY A 53 -3.77 -10.37 -18.10
N VAL A 54 -3.46 -9.92 -16.87
CA VAL A 54 -4.01 -10.48 -15.64
C VAL A 54 -5.28 -9.71 -15.25
N GLU A 55 -6.40 -10.41 -15.21
CA GLU A 55 -7.72 -9.81 -14.92
C GLU A 55 -8.23 -10.17 -13.53
N GLU A 56 -7.96 -11.40 -13.07
CA GLU A 56 -8.51 -11.94 -11.83
C GLU A 56 -7.91 -11.24 -10.60
N PRO A 57 -8.74 -10.69 -9.68
CA PRO A 57 -8.26 -9.93 -8.52
C PRO A 57 -7.33 -10.69 -7.58
N GLU A 58 -7.57 -11.98 -7.34
CA GLU A 58 -6.71 -12.77 -6.47
C GLU A 58 -5.35 -13.07 -7.11
N GLU A 59 -5.33 -13.30 -8.42
CA GLU A 59 -4.09 -13.46 -9.17
C GLU A 59 -3.26 -12.18 -9.14
N LYS A 60 -3.89 -11.01 -9.34
CA LYS A 60 -3.22 -9.70 -9.18
C LYS A 60 -2.60 -9.54 -7.80
N ARG A 61 -3.34 -9.87 -6.73
CA ARG A 61 -2.83 -9.81 -5.35
C ARG A 61 -1.61 -10.68 -5.16
N HIS A 62 -1.68 -11.90 -5.68
CA HIS A 62 -0.57 -12.85 -5.57
C HIS A 62 0.67 -12.35 -6.31
N ILE A 63 0.52 -11.90 -7.55
CA ILE A 63 1.63 -11.35 -8.36
C ILE A 63 2.24 -10.13 -7.66
N ILE A 64 1.42 -9.15 -7.27
CA ILE A 64 1.88 -7.92 -6.62
C ILE A 64 2.62 -8.25 -5.31
N GLY A 65 2.06 -9.14 -4.49
CA GLY A 65 2.70 -9.56 -3.25
C GLY A 65 4.04 -10.24 -3.47
N THR A 66 4.09 -11.18 -4.41
CA THR A 66 5.32 -11.94 -4.73
C THR A 66 6.41 -11.02 -5.28
N GLU A 67 6.09 -10.17 -6.25
CA GLU A 67 7.07 -9.24 -6.83
C GLU A 67 7.53 -8.19 -5.82
N PHE A 68 6.63 -7.71 -4.93
CA PHE A 68 7.01 -6.79 -3.85
C PHE A 68 8.13 -7.38 -2.98
N TYR A 69 7.95 -8.60 -2.50
CA TYR A 69 8.96 -9.25 -1.66
C TYR A 69 10.25 -9.55 -2.43
N LYS A 70 10.15 -9.95 -3.67
CA LYS A 70 11.31 -10.20 -4.53
C LYS A 70 12.16 -8.93 -4.71
N VAL A 71 11.54 -7.81 -5.07
CA VAL A 71 12.21 -6.51 -5.22
C VAL A 71 12.83 -6.07 -3.89
N PHE A 72 12.07 -6.18 -2.81
CA PHE A 72 12.53 -5.83 -1.46
C PHE A 72 13.75 -6.65 -1.04
N TRP A 73 13.67 -7.99 -1.15
CA TRP A 73 14.76 -8.87 -0.73
C TRP A 73 16.00 -8.74 -1.62
N ASN A 74 15.86 -8.51 -2.92
CA ASN A 74 16.99 -8.25 -3.80
C ASN A 74 17.73 -6.97 -3.34
N LYS A 75 16.99 -5.92 -2.97
CA LYS A 75 17.59 -4.69 -2.47
C LYS A 75 18.32 -4.88 -1.13
N ILE A 76 17.76 -5.71 -0.26
CA ILE A 76 18.40 -6.06 1.01
C ILE A 76 19.71 -6.81 0.77
N ARG A 77 19.72 -7.82 -0.11
CA ARG A 77 20.94 -8.57 -0.45
C ARG A 77 22.06 -7.68 -0.97
N GLU A 78 21.73 -6.70 -1.78
CA GLU A 78 22.72 -5.80 -2.37
C GLU A 78 23.44 -4.92 -1.34
N ASN A 79 22.74 -4.49 -0.28
CA ASN A 79 23.22 -3.37 0.53
C ASN A 79 23.08 -3.55 2.05
N TYR A 80 22.24 -4.48 2.54
CA TYR A 80 21.77 -4.48 3.93
C TYR A 80 21.69 -5.87 4.58
N GLY A 81 22.44 -6.85 4.07
CA GLY A 81 22.36 -8.24 4.53
C GLY A 81 22.76 -8.50 5.98
N GLU A 82 23.36 -7.51 6.66
CA GLU A 82 23.75 -7.58 8.06
C GLU A 82 22.85 -6.69 8.92
N GLY A 83 22.52 -7.12 10.13
CA GLY A 83 21.74 -6.32 11.10
C GLY A 83 20.41 -6.96 11.48
N TYR A 84 19.46 -6.14 11.94
CA TYR A 84 18.15 -6.61 12.39
C TYR A 84 17.07 -6.22 11.37
N PHE A 85 16.18 -7.16 11.09
CA PHE A 85 15.00 -6.88 10.28
C PHE A 85 13.83 -6.43 11.17
N ALA A 86 13.30 -5.22 10.95
CA ALA A 86 12.18 -4.70 11.70
C ALA A 86 10.86 -4.89 10.94
N GLN A 87 9.88 -5.51 11.59
CA GLN A 87 8.54 -5.74 11.06
C GLN A 87 7.47 -5.01 11.88
N GLY A 88 6.42 -4.56 11.20
CA GLY A 88 5.26 -3.92 11.81
C GLY A 88 4.15 -4.89 12.22
N THR A 89 4.48 -6.13 12.54
CA THR A 89 3.53 -7.14 13.04
C THR A 89 2.76 -6.60 14.25
N ILE A 90 1.45 -6.77 14.25
CA ILE A 90 0.56 -6.41 15.37
C ILE A 90 -0.10 -7.65 15.96
N TYR A 91 -0.74 -7.52 17.12
CA TYR A 91 -1.31 -8.66 17.84
C TYR A 91 -2.31 -9.50 17.03
N PRO A 92 -3.26 -8.93 16.25
CA PRO A 92 -4.14 -9.70 15.39
C PRO A 92 -3.41 -10.56 14.35
N ASP A 93 -2.29 -10.08 13.79
CA ASP A 93 -1.52 -10.84 12.80
C ASP A 93 -0.95 -12.13 13.41
N ARG A 94 -0.60 -12.11 14.70
CA ARG A 94 -0.10 -13.27 15.44
C ARG A 94 -1.16 -14.33 15.73
N ILE A 95 -2.39 -13.89 16.03
CA ILE A 95 -3.51 -14.80 16.31
C ILE A 95 -3.98 -15.47 15.02
N GLU A 96 -4.09 -14.69 13.94
CA GLU A 96 -4.60 -15.15 12.65
C GLU A 96 -3.60 -16.05 11.91
N SER A 97 -2.30 -15.96 12.19
CA SER A 97 -1.28 -16.87 11.67
C SER A 97 -1.18 -18.21 12.44
N GLY A 98 -2.00 -18.43 13.45
CA GLY A 98 -2.09 -19.70 14.20
C GLY A 98 -2.57 -20.86 13.33
N LYS A 99 -2.09 -22.09 13.64
CA LYS A 99 -2.42 -23.34 12.94
C LYS A 99 -3.92 -23.67 13.05
N GLY A 100 -4.71 -23.37 12.01
CA GLY A 100 -6.13 -23.72 11.93
C GLY A 100 -6.74 -23.34 10.58
N ASP A 101 -7.98 -23.77 10.33
CA ASP A 101 -8.71 -23.47 9.07
C ASP A 101 -8.91 -21.96 8.81
N ALA A 102 -8.83 -21.13 9.83
CA ALA A 102 -8.80 -19.66 9.72
C ALA A 102 -7.51 -19.15 9.05
N ALA A 103 -6.40 -19.90 9.08
CA ALA A 103 -5.14 -19.54 8.41
C ALA A 103 -5.24 -19.56 6.88
N LYS A 104 -6.26 -20.22 6.32
CA LYS A 104 -6.48 -20.27 4.85
C LYS A 104 -7.09 -18.97 4.28
N ILE A 105 -7.63 -18.09 5.12
CA ILE A 105 -8.38 -16.90 4.65
C ILE A 105 -7.47 -15.68 4.51
N LYS A 106 -6.30 -15.63 5.18
CA LYS A 106 -5.37 -14.48 5.13
C LYS A 106 -3.92 -14.89 4.86
N THR A 107 -3.68 -15.41 3.68
CA THR A 107 -2.32 -15.75 3.19
C THR A 107 -1.44 -14.55 2.82
N HIS A 108 -1.85 -13.30 3.12
CA HIS A 108 -1.25 -12.12 2.48
C HIS A 108 -0.65 -11.07 3.43
N HIS A 109 -0.66 -11.28 4.73
CA HIS A 109 -0.04 -10.38 5.68
C HIS A 109 1.01 -11.10 6.53
N ASN A 110 2.28 -10.75 6.36
CA ASN A 110 3.44 -11.18 7.16
C ASN A 110 3.91 -12.65 7.08
N GLN A 111 3.56 -13.45 6.07
CA GLN A 111 4.04 -14.84 5.96
C GLN A 111 5.10 -15.10 4.88
N VAL A 112 5.65 -14.05 4.27
CA VAL A 112 6.83 -14.28 3.44
C VAL A 112 8.04 -14.34 4.33
N GLY A 113 8.52 -15.56 4.55
CA GLY A 113 9.69 -15.81 5.36
C GLY A 113 10.91 -15.03 4.85
N ILE A 114 11.82 -14.71 5.76
CA ILE A 114 13.14 -14.20 5.39
C ILE A 114 13.80 -15.28 4.55
N PRO A 115 14.32 -14.96 3.34
CA PRO A 115 15.05 -15.93 2.54
C PRO A 115 16.23 -16.52 3.30
N GLU A 116 16.49 -17.82 3.12
CA GLU A 116 17.55 -18.55 3.83
C GLU A 116 18.96 -18.01 3.55
N ASP A 117 19.13 -17.31 2.44
CA ASP A 117 20.39 -16.69 2.01
C ASP A 117 20.62 -15.28 2.61
N ILE A 118 19.72 -14.81 3.47
CA ILE A 118 19.86 -13.52 4.18
C ILE A 118 20.02 -13.80 5.68
N ASP A 119 21.19 -13.49 6.19
CA ASP A 119 21.58 -13.77 7.58
C ASP A 119 21.40 -12.50 8.45
N PHE A 120 20.15 -12.20 8.82
CA PHE A 120 19.90 -11.18 9.81
C PHE A 120 20.28 -11.64 11.22
N ALA A 121 20.82 -10.76 12.03
CA ALA A 121 21.09 -10.99 13.44
C ALA A 121 19.81 -11.27 14.26
N GLY A 122 18.64 -10.88 13.74
CA GLY A 122 17.34 -11.19 14.33
C GLY A 122 16.23 -10.35 13.75
N VAL A 123 14.98 -10.66 14.17
CA VAL A 123 13.77 -9.91 13.81
C VAL A 123 13.29 -9.10 15.01
N ILE A 124 12.96 -7.84 14.79
CA ILE A 124 12.41 -6.92 15.79
C ILE A 124 10.97 -6.61 15.44
N GLU A 125 10.05 -6.95 16.32
CA GLU A 125 8.60 -6.73 16.17
C GLU A 125 8.05 -5.87 17.33
N PRO A 126 8.27 -4.55 17.32
CA PRO A 126 7.97 -3.70 18.47
C PRO A 126 6.49 -3.58 18.79
N LEU A 127 5.61 -3.89 17.82
CA LEU A 127 4.17 -3.70 17.91
C LEU A 127 3.39 -5.00 18.09
N LYS A 128 4.07 -6.14 18.20
CA LYS A 128 3.48 -7.48 18.14
C LYS A 128 2.43 -7.80 19.22
N ASP A 129 2.43 -7.05 20.30
CA ASP A 129 1.51 -7.24 21.42
C ASP A 129 0.43 -6.13 21.50
N LEU A 130 0.35 -5.26 20.48
CA LEU A 130 -0.57 -4.14 20.41
C LEU A 130 -1.67 -4.38 19.38
N PHE A 131 -2.89 -3.92 19.70
CA PHE A 131 -3.96 -3.80 18.72
C PHE A 131 -3.78 -2.55 17.84
N LYS A 132 -4.47 -2.52 16.70
CA LYS A 132 -4.34 -1.44 15.71
C LYS A 132 -4.64 -0.04 16.30
N ASP A 133 -5.63 0.04 17.17
CA ASP A 133 -6.00 1.31 17.79
C ASP A 133 -4.95 1.77 18.82
N GLU A 134 -4.35 0.84 19.56
CA GLU A 134 -3.23 1.13 20.44
C GLU A 134 -2.00 1.61 19.68
N VAL A 135 -1.71 0.98 18.52
CA VAL A 135 -0.62 1.41 17.61
C VAL A 135 -0.83 2.86 17.15
N ARG A 136 -2.08 3.25 16.84
CA ARG A 136 -2.41 4.63 16.46
C ARG A 136 -2.11 5.61 17.61
N VAL A 137 -2.56 5.30 18.81
CA VAL A 137 -2.28 6.13 20.01
C VAL A 137 -0.78 6.25 20.26
N VAL A 138 -0.03 5.16 20.11
CA VAL A 138 1.45 5.19 20.22
C VAL A 138 2.07 6.05 19.12
N GLY A 139 1.57 5.96 17.89
CA GLY A 139 2.02 6.78 16.76
C GLY A 139 1.89 8.27 17.05
N GLU A 140 0.73 8.73 17.52
CA GLU A 140 0.52 10.14 17.91
C GLU A 140 1.45 10.58 19.05
N LYS A 141 1.59 9.75 20.08
CA LYS A 141 2.51 10.03 21.22
C LYS A 141 3.97 10.12 20.75
N LEU A 142 4.34 9.41 19.71
CA LEU A 142 5.66 9.51 19.09
C LEU A 142 5.80 10.71 18.15
N GLY A 143 4.74 11.50 17.95
CA GLY A 143 4.74 12.73 17.16
C GLY A 143 4.48 12.52 15.67
N LEU A 144 3.84 11.42 15.28
CA LEU A 144 3.32 11.29 13.93
C LEU A 144 2.11 12.23 13.74
N PRO A 145 1.97 12.88 12.57
CA PRO A 145 0.79 13.67 12.26
C PRO A 145 -0.50 12.85 12.34
N HIS A 146 -1.57 13.47 12.86
CA HIS A 146 -2.88 12.82 12.99
C HIS A 146 -3.38 12.21 11.68
N ASP A 147 -3.31 12.97 10.59
CA ASP A 147 -3.76 12.55 9.26
C ASP A 147 -3.00 11.33 8.73
N LEU A 148 -1.74 11.15 9.15
CA LEU A 148 -0.96 9.98 8.79
C LEU A 148 -1.37 8.75 9.61
N VAL A 149 -1.62 8.93 10.92
CA VAL A 149 -1.98 7.85 11.85
C VAL A 149 -3.40 7.34 11.59
N TRP A 150 -4.34 8.26 11.34
CA TRP A 150 -5.76 7.94 11.18
C TRP A 150 -6.21 7.82 9.73
N ARG A 151 -5.27 7.85 8.80
CA ARG A 151 -5.60 7.68 7.38
C ARG A 151 -6.39 6.40 7.14
N GLN A 152 -7.32 6.47 6.20
CA GLN A 152 -8.12 5.31 5.82
C GLN A 152 -7.25 4.16 5.30
N PRO A 153 -7.65 2.91 5.55
CA PRO A 153 -6.96 1.74 5.05
C PRO A 153 -6.75 1.81 3.53
N PHE A 154 -5.55 1.45 3.10
CA PHE A 154 -5.24 1.29 1.69
C PHE A 154 -4.72 -0.13 1.47
N PRO A 155 -5.22 -0.87 0.48
CA PRO A 155 -4.84 -2.26 0.28
C PRO A 155 -3.37 -2.40 -0.13
N GLY A 156 -2.70 -3.47 0.33
CA GLY A 156 -1.31 -3.75 -0.04
C GLY A 156 -1.07 -3.79 -1.57
N PRO A 157 -1.98 -4.42 -2.38
CA PRO A 157 -1.90 -4.38 -3.84
C PRO A 157 -2.20 -3.00 -4.46
N GLY A 158 -2.47 -1.98 -3.67
CA GLY A 158 -2.75 -0.64 -4.15
C GLY A 158 -3.99 -0.53 -5.03
N LEU A 159 -3.95 0.34 -6.01
CA LEU A 159 -5.03 0.55 -6.97
C LEU A 159 -5.20 -0.63 -7.96
N GLY A 160 -4.24 -1.55 -8.04
CA GLY A 160 -4.30 -2.70 -8.96
C GLY A 160 -5.54 -3.56 -8.77
N VAL A 161 -6.04 -3.72 -7.53
CA VAL A 161 -7.27 -4.46 -7.22
C VAL A 161 -8.55 -3.62 -7.33
N ARG A 162 -8.42 -2.32 -7.61
CA ARG A 162 -9.54 -1.40 -7.88
C ARG A 162 -9.75 -1.15 -9.37
N VAL A 163 -8.86 -1.67 -10.21
CA VAL A 163 -9.04 -1.78 -11.66
C VAL A 163 -9.62 -3.16 -11.94
N ILE A 164 -10.85 -3.24 -12.44
CA ILE A 164 -11.46 -4.48 -12.89
C ILE A 164 -10.99 -4.77 -14.31
N GLY A 165 -10.63 -6.03 -14.60
CA GLY A 165 -9.94 -6.41 -15.82
C GLY A 165 -8.44 -6.06 -15.78
N GLU A 166 -7.77 -6.03 -16.92
CA GLU A 166 -6.33 -5.80 -17.03
C GLU A 166 -5.90 -4.44 -16.46
N VAL A 167 -4.78 -4.45 -15.72
CA VAL A 167 -4.15 -3.23 -15.16
C VAL A 167 -3.19 -2.65 -16.18
N THR A 168 -3.42 -1.40 -16.58
CA THR A 168 -2.51 -0.65 -17.47
C THR A 168 -2.11 0.67 -16.82
N ALA A 169 -0.99 1.26 -17.25
CA ALA A 169 -0.54 2.57 -16.76
C ALA A 169 -1.60 3.65 -16.94
N GLU A 170 -2.34 3.64 -18.07
CA GLU A 170 -3.41 4.59 -18.34
C GLU A 170 -4.57 4.43 -17.35
N LYS A 171 -5.04 3.20 -17.13
CA LYS A 171 -6.12 2.91 -16.18
C LYS A 171 -5.76 3.28 -14.74
N VAL A 172 -4.51 3.00 -14.35
CA VAL A 172 -4.01 3.41 -13.02
C VAL A 172 -4.02 4.92 -12.89
N ARG A 173 -3.53 5.66 -13.91
CA ARG A 173 -3.54 7.12 -13.91
C ARG A 173 -4.97 7.70 -13.82
N ILE A 174 -5.92 7.17 -14.59
CA ILE A 174 -7.33 7.58 -14.51
C ILE A 174 -7.88 7.37 -13.10
N LEU A 175 -7.59 6.21 -12.51
CA LEU A 175 -8.07 5.88 -11.17
C LEU A 175 -7.38 6.71 -10.08
N GLN A 176 -6.10 7.05 -10.24
CA GLN A 176 -5.38 7.96 -9.36
C GLN A 176 -6.02 9.35 -9.33
N GLU A 177 -6.35 9.91 -10.50
CA GLU A 177 -7.04 11.20 -10.60
C GLU A 177 -8.44 11.15 -9.98
N ALA A 178 -9.22 10.11 -10.28
CA ALA A 178 -10.55 9.94 -9.74
C ALA A 178 -10.55 9.77 -8.20
N ASP A 179 -9.64 8.96 -7.65
CA ASP A 179 -9.51 8.78 -6.19
C ASP A 179 -9.06 10.08 -5.51
N ALA A 180 -8.17 10.86 -6.14
CA ALA A 180 -7.72 12.15 -5.62
C ALA A 180 -8.87 13.18 -5.56
N ILE A 181 -9.68 13.29 -6.62
CA ILE A 181 -10.85 14.16 -6.65
C ILE A 181 -11.87 13.74 -5.59
N LEU A 182 -12.18 12.44 -5.52
CA LEU A 182 -13.11 11.92 -4.51
C LEU A 182 -12.67 12.28 -3.08
N ARG A 183 -11.39 12.12 -2.77
CA ARG A 183 -10.85 12.45 -1.45
C ARG A 183 -10.97 13.92 -1.13
N ASP A 184 -10.57 14.76 -2.04
CA ASP A 184 -10.66 16.22 -1.90
C ASP A 184 -12.12 16.68 -1.65
N GLU A 185 -13.08 16.10 -2.37
CA GLU A 185 -14.49 16.42 -2.17
C GLU A 185 -15.03 15.86 -0.84
N MET A 186 -14.64 14.67 -0.43
CA MET A 186 -15.04 14.10 0.86
C MET A 186 -14.50 14.92 2.04
N ASP A 187 -13.26 15.42 1.94
CA ASP A 187 -12.65 16.29 2.93
C ASP A 187 -13.37 17.64 3.00
N LYS A 188 -13.61 18.30 1.85
CA LYS A 188 -14.36 19.57 1.76
C LYS A 188 -15.76 19.47 2.34
N CYS A 189 -16.45 18.37 2.10
CA CYS A 189 -17.80 18.15 2.62
C CYS A 189 -17.84 17.71 4.08
N GLY A 190 -16.72 17.44 4.72
CA GLY A 190 -16.60 16.95 6.11
C GLY A 190 -17.18 15.56 6.32
N TYR A 191 -17.10 14.69 5.30
CA TYR A 191 -17.54 13.30 5.37
C TYR A 191 -16.39 12.30 5.50
N ALA A 192 -15.14 12.69 5.26
CA ALA A 192 -13.99 11.79 5.31
C ALA A 192 -13.89 11.02 6.64
N ASP A 193 -14.07 11.71 7.78
CA ASP A 193 -14.00 11.13 9.12
C ASP A 193 -15.26 10.35 9.52
N LYS A 194 -16.35 10.49 8.77
CA LYS A 194 -17.64 9.84 9.05
C LYS A 194 -17.79 8.49 8.33
N MET A 195 -16.90 8.22 7.37
CA MET A 195 -16.91 7.01 6.56
C MET A 195 -15.81 6.06 7.03
N SER A 196 -16.17 4.80 7.25
CA SER A 196 -15.17 3.76 7.56
C SER A 196 -14.24 3.52 6.38
N GLN A 197 -14.77 3.65 5.15
CA GLN A 197 -14.02 3.52 3.92
C GLN A 197 -14.73 4.20 2.75
N PHE A 198 -13.98 4.91 1.90
CA PHE A 198 -14.46 5.35 0.59
C PHE A 198 -13.33 5.30 -0.44
N PHE A 199 -13.66 5.03 -1.69
CA PHE A 199 -12.70 4.94 -2.79
C PHE A 199 -13.38 4.88 -4.15
N ALA A 200 -12.60 5.20 -5.19
CA ALA A 200 -12.98 5.01 -6.58
C ALA A 200 -12.58 3.63 -7.10
N VAL A 201 -13.35 3.11 -8.03
CA VAL A 201 -13.13 1.84 -8.75
C VAL A 201 -13.27 2.10 -10.23
N LEU A 202 -12.40 1.52 -11.05
CA LEU A 202 -12.50 1.50 -12.50
C LEU A 202 -13.06 0.12 -12.95
N PRO A 203 -14.36 0.02 -13.26
CA PRO A 203 -14.98 -1.26 -13.55
C PRO A 203 -14.69 -1.80 -14.97
N GLY A 204 -13.90 -1.08 -15.78
CA GLY A 204 -13.55 -1.51 -17.15
C GLY A 204 -14.70 -1.42 -18.14
N VAL A 205 -15.71 -0.60 -17.84
CA VAL A 205 -16.88 -0.38 -18.70
C VAL A 205 -16.82 1.01 -19.29
N LYS A 206 -17.01 1.11 -20.61
CA LYS A 206 -17.11 2.40 -21.30
C LYS A 206 -18.58 2.79 -21.44
N THR A 207 -18.86 4.07 -21.24
CA THR A 207 -20.18 4.65 -21.43
C THR A 207 -20.18 5.65 -22.57
N VAL A 208 -21.34 5.80 -23.21
CA VAL A 208 -21.53 6.77 -24.26
C VAL A 208 -21.83 8.13 -23.61
N GLY A 209 -21.00 9.12 -23.90
CA GLY A 209 -21.23 10.52 -23.60
C GLY A 209 -21.49 11.32 -24.88
N VAL A 210 -21.95 12.55 -24.73
CA VAL A 210 -22.06 13.52 -25.80
C VAL A 210 -21.28 14.76 -25.39
N MET A 211 -20.34 15.17 -26.22
CA MET A 211 -19.57 16.40 -26.03
C MET A 211 -19.67 17.24 -27.31
N GLY A 212 -20.47 18.29 -27.25
CA GLY A 212 -20.89 19.05 -28.45
C GLY A 212 -21.73 18.14 -29.37
N ASP A 213 -21.36 18.06 -30.66
CA ASP A 213 -22.03 17.22 -31.66
C ASP A 213 -21.42 15.82 -31.85
N ALA A 214 -20.40 15.49 -31.02
CA ALA A 214 -19.69 14.20 -31.09
C ALA A 214 -20.08 13.26 -29.94
N ARG A 215 -20.16 11.97 -30.25
CA ARG A 215 -20.26 10.92 -29.21
C ARG A 215 -18.87 10.64 -28.63
N THR A 216 -18.79 10.55 -27.30
CA THR A 216 -17.59 10.10 -26.58
C THR A 216 -17.84 8.71 -25.99
N TYR A 217 -16.75 7.95 -25.79
CA TYR A 217 -16.75 6.63 -25.18
C TYR A 217 -15.73 6.60 -24.06
N ASP A 218 -16.14 7.12 -22.91
CA ASP A 218 -15.26 7.34 -21.78
C ASP A 218 -15.39 6.21 -20.74
N GLU A 219 -14.35 6.02 -19.94
CA GLU A 219 -14.33 5.04 -18.85
C GLU A 219 -15.33 5.44 -17.75
N LEU A 220 -16.10 4.48 -17.26
CA LEU A 220 -16.95 4.65 -16.08
C LEU A 220 -16.10 4.61 -14.81
N ILE A 221 -16.34 5.53 -13.89
CA ILE A 221 -15.82 5.46 -12.53
C ILE A 221 -16.96 5.15 -11.56
N ALA A 222 -16.82 4.08 -10.79
CA ALA A 222 -17.73 3.76 -9.70
C ALA A 222 -17.17 4.27 -8.37
N LEU A 223 -18.00 4.89 -7.54
CA LEU A 223 -17.64 5.35 -6.21
C LEU A 223 -18.26 4.41 -5.17
N ARG A 224 -17.47 3.98 -4.20
CA ARG A 224 -17.93 3.21 -3.06
C ARG A 224 -17.64 3.96 -1.77
N ALA A 225 -18.66 4.10 -0.92
CA ALA A 225 -18.53 4.65 0.42
C ALA A 225 -19.30 3.74 1.40
N VAL A 226 -18.70 3.50 2.57
CA VAL A 226 -19.25 2.63 3.63
C VAL A 226 -19.11 3.36 4.96
N THR A 227 -20.16 3.37 5.75
CA THR A 227 -20.22 3.89 7.13
C THR A 227 -19.91 2.81 8.15
#